data_4cab617b17e2aad97a26cb61465954dc
#
_entry.id   4cab617b17e2aad97a26cb61465954dc
#
_cell.length_a   1.000
_cell.length_b   1.000
_cell.length_c   1.000
_cell.angle_alpha   90.00
_cell.angle_beta   90.00
_cell.angle_gamma   90.00
#
_symmetry.space_group_name_H-M   'P 1'
#
loop_
_entity.id
_entity.type
_entity.pdbx_description
1 polymer ?
#
loop_
_entity_poly.entity_id
_entity_poly.type
_entity_poly.pdbx_seq_one_letter_code
_entity_poly.pdbx_strand_id
1 'polypeptide(L)'
;MPSSPTRRAVLAACGAGTLAGCTSVLGGDSSSPDIECGPPGDKYAWPMAGYAADRTSQLSETDLPDADAEAVRLSQTNSVSGGLSSFSTPAVGDGTAYVAGDTKVAAYDLETGDERWGFDPDRGAQVPPALGCETLYVSTVEETLALSPEDGAVRWRTDAGTTRGGSPAVVGDTVYVNSGGVTALDAETGERRWNANPRGAGRGFAVADMIYECGLESVAALTHAGDDWWRATGVGEVYAAPAVADGTVYAATKNGKLVALDAADGSIRWREPIEVGVYATPAVGAGRVVVEAGNGDEAIAFDAETGEEQWRFETGLSTVAPTIVGDAVLVPGANTGFHLLDLETGERRRHWPIPHVGSQPVVAEGRILYRAFTVSDVFVLG
;
A
#
# COMPACT_ATOMS: atom_id res chain seq x y z
N MET A 1 25.05 36.37 -14.10
CA MET A 1 24.53 35.31 -13.21
C MET A 1 23.11 35.68 -12.91
N PRO A 2 22.09 34.96 -13.41
CA PRO A 2 20.69 35.20 -13.02
C PRO A 2 20.42 34.48 -11.71
N SER A 3 19.84 35.20 -10.76
CA SER A 3 19.43 34.73 -9.44
C SER A 3 18.24 33.78 -9.54
N SER A 4 18.35 32.64 -8.85
CA SER A 4 17.28 31.67 -8.67
C SER A 4 16.03 32.33 -8.06
N PRO A 5 14.81 31.97 -8.48
CA PRO A 5 13.61 32.47 -7.84
C PRO A 5 13.46 31.85 -6.45
N THR A 6 13.18 32.69 -5.48
CA THR A 6 12.97 32.33 -4.08
C THR A 6 11.67 31.51 -3.92
N ARG A 7 11.72 30.48 -3.07
CA ARG A 7 10.68 29.49 -2.71
C ARG A 7 9.28 30.04 -2.35
N ARG A 8 9.10 31.36 -2.24
CA ARG A 8 7.85 32.01 -1.83
C ARG A 8 6.85 32.34 -2.94
N ALA A 9 7.21 32.15 -4.21
CA ALA A 9 6.38 32.62 -5.32
C ALA A 9 5.34 31.60 -5.83
N VAL A 10 5.39 30.34 -5.41
CA VAL A 10 4.51 29.26 -5.92
C VAL A 10 3.26 29.03 -5.06
N LEU A 11 3.28 29.46 -3.78
CA LEU A 11 2.16 29.24 -2.85
C LEU A 11 1.05 30.31 -2.88
N ALA A 12 1.11 31.31 -3.73
CA ALA A 12 0.15 32.42 -3.78
C ALA A 12 -1.02 32.26 -4.78
N ALA A 13 -1.15 31.11 -5.46
CA ALA A 13 -2.13 30.94 -6.53
C ALA A 13 -3.32 30.02 -6.22
N CYS A 14 -3.42 29.43 -5.01
CA CYS A 14 -4.57 28.61 -4.62
C CYS A 14 -5.35 29.27 -3.48
N GLY A 15 -6.08 30.34 -3.78
CA GLY A 15 -6.98 31.03 -2.87
C GLY A 15 -8.37 31.18 -3.46
N ALA A 16 -9.35 30.49 -2.85
CA ALA A 16 -10.80 30.65 -2.95
C ALA A 16 -11.48 30.36 -4.32
N GLY A 17 -12.12 29.20 -4.44
CA GLY A 17 -13.10 28.92 -5.51
C GLY A 17 -13.55 27.47 -5.56
N THR A 18 -14.69 27.19 -4.95
CA THR A 18 -15.67 26.13 -5.21
C THR A 18 -15.24 24.88 -6.00
N LEU A 19 -15.47 23.72 -5.39
CA LEU A 19 -15.43 22.36 -5.93
C LEU A 19 -15.95 22.26 -7.38
N ALA A 20 -15.03 22.17 -8.32
CA ALA A 20 -15.24 21.60 -9.65
C ALA A 20 -13.86 21.35 -10.28
N GLY A 21 -13.58 20.09 -10.60
CA GLY A 21 -12.48 19.52 -11.36
C GLY A 21 -11.29 20.42 -11.73
N CYS A 22 -10.13 20.18 -11.13
CA CYS A 22 -8.87 20.72 -11.65
C CYS A 22 -8.46 19.96 -12.91
N THR A 23 -8.90 20.43 -14.07
CA THR A 23 -8.27 20.09 -15.34
C THR A 23 -6.99 20.90 -15.47
N SER A 24 -5.86 20.23 -15.56
CA SER A 24 -4.55 20.80 -15.83
C SER A 24 -4.50 21.49 -17.18
N VAL A 25 -4.11 22.75 -17.17
CA VAL A 25 -3.66 23.45 -18.40
C VAL A 25 -2.14 23.44 -18.42
N LEU A 26 -1.55 22.47 -19.10
CA LEU A 26 -0.24 22.61 -19.75
C LEU A 26 -0.40 22.08 -21.17
N GLY A 27 -0.35 23.01 -22.13
CA GLY A 27 -0.47 22.70 -23.54
C GLY A 27 0.75 21.95 -24.06
N GLY A 28 0.48 20.86 -24.76
CA GLY A 28 1.40 20.11 -25.59
C GLY A 28 0.55 19.11 -26.38
N ASP A 29 0.23 19.42 -27.64
CA ASP A 29 -0.42 18.50 -28.57
C ASP A 29 0.38 17.22 -28.73
N SER A 30 -0.14 16.12 -28.20
CA SER A 30 0.10 14.78 -28.72
C SER A 30 -1.18 13.97 -28.41
N SER A 31 -1.92 13.67 -29.45
CA SER A 31 -3.14 12.87 -29.42
C SER A 31 -2.82 11.39 -29.14
N SER A 32 -2.59 11.06 -27.88
CA SER A 32 -2.79 9.70 -27.37
C SER A 32 -4.21 9.65 -26.81
N PRO A 33 -4.94 8.55 -26.97
CA PRO A 33 -6.24 8.41 -26.31
C PRO A 33 -5.98 8.53 -24.80
N ASP A 34 -6.68 9.48 -24.14
CA ASP A 34 -6.66 9.64 -22.69
C ASP A 34 -7.15 8.32 -22.07
N ILE A 35 -6.21 7.47 -21.68
CA ILE A 35 -6.51 6.36 -20.79
C ILE A 35 -6.70 7.04 -19.42
N GLU A 36 -7.93 7.36 -19.08
CA GLU A 36 -8.29 7.78 -17.73
C GLU A 36 -8.07 6.60 -16.79
N CYS A 37 -6.84 6.42 -16.34
CA CYS A 37 -6.53 5.60 -15.20
C CYS A 37 -6.95 6.40 -13.96
N GLY A 38 -8.24 6.41 -13.70
CA GLY A 38 -8.81 7.09 -12.54
C GLY A 38 -8.34 6.45 -11.23
N PRO A 39 -8.57 7.12 -10.09
CA PRO A 39 -8.45 6.48 -8.79
C PRO A 39 -9.31 5.22 -8.75
N PRO A 40 -9.04 4.25 -7.85
CA PRO A 40 -9.80 3.03 -7.76
C PRO A 40 -11.29 3.37 -7.70
N GLY A 41 -11.98 3.13 -8.79
CA GLY A 41 -13.43 3.23 -8.89
C GLY A 41 -14.05 1.87 -8.58
N ASP A 42 -15.37 1.75 -8.76
CA ASP A 42 -16.14 0.53 -8.49
C ASP A 42 -15.60 -0.74 -9.18
N LYS A 43 -14.74 -0.56 -10.19
CA LYS A 43 -14.12 -1.68 -10.94
C LYS A 43 -13.03 -2.42 -10.16
N TYR A 44 -12.28 -1.73 -9.28
CA TYR A 44 -11.18 -2.34 -8.52
C TYR A 44 -11.45 -2.24 -7.03
N ALA A 45 -11.84 -3.35 -6.43
CA ALA A 45 -12.21 -3.41 -5.03
C ALA A 45 -11.00 -3.29 -4.07
N TRP A 46 -9.82 -3.76 -4.49
CA TRP A 46 -8.55 -3.61 -3.78
C TRP A 46 -7.39 -3.62 -4.78
N PRO A 47 -7.11 -2.52 -5.46
CA PRO A 47 -6.21 -2.55 -6.61
C PRO A 47 -4.73 -2.74 -6.27
N MET A 48 -4.28 -2.36 -5.06
CA MET A 48 -2.87 -2.43 -4.68
C MET A 48 -2.66 -2.49 -3.17
N ALA A 49 -1.42 -2.72 -2.73
CA ALA A 49 -1.08 -2.73 -1.31
C ALA A 49 -1.45 -1.41 -0.62
N GLY A 50 -2.10 -1.51 0.54
CA GLY A 50 -2.63 -0.35 1.24
C GLY A 50 -3.84 0.28 0.57
N TYR A 51 -4.55 -0.46 -0.30
CA TYR A 51 -5.73 -0.09 -1.07
C TYR A 51 -5.46 0.95 -2.17
N ALA A 52 -4.80 2.06 -1.87
CA ALA A 52 -4.52 3.14 -2.81
C ALA A 52 -3.01 3.52 -2.80
N ALA A 53 -2.61 4.37 -3.72
CA ALA A 53 -1.22 4.78 -3.88
C ALA A 53 -0.69 5.58 -2.68
N ASP A 54 -1.55 6.28 -1.95
CA ASP A 54 -1.25 7.00 -0.70
C ASP A 54 -1.05 6.08 0.51
N ARG A 55 -1.35 4.77 0.35
CA ARG A 55 -1.15 3.72 1.35
C ARG A 55 -1.97 3.87 2.64
N THR A 56 -3.09 4.55 2.61
CA THR A 56 -3.91 4.79 3.82
C THR A 56 -4.57 3.54 4.37
N SER A 57 -4.73 2.48 3.57
CA SER A 57 -5.43 1.25 3.95
C SER A 57 -6.85 1.52 4.46
N GLN A 58 -7.53 2.48 3.83
CA GLN A 58 -8.88 2.91 4.19
C GLN A 58 -9.88 2.63 3.07
N LEU A 59 -11.00 2.01 3.43
CA LEU A 59 -12.20 1.93 2.59
C LEU A 59 -13.31 2.76 3.23
N SER A 60 -14.10 3.43 2.41
CA SER A 60 -15.21 4.28 2.89
C SER A 60 -16.31 3.47 3.56
N GLU A 61 -16.78 2.44 2.87
CA GLU A 61 -17.78 1.47 3.37
C GLU A 61 -17.65 0.18 2.55
N THR A 62 -17.86 -0.96 3.20
CA THR A 62 -18.01 -2.24 2.54
C THR A 62 -18.71 -3.22 3.47
N ASP A 63 -19.45 -4.15 2.89
CA ASP A 63 -19.98 -5.28 3.65
C ASP A 63 -18.83 -6.17 4.10
N LEU A 64 -18.96 -6.70 5.31
CA LEU A 64 -18.02 -7.67 5.88
C LEU A 64 -18.74 -9.01 6.09
N PRO A 65 -18.04 -10.14 5.94
CA PRO A 65 -18.64 -11.45 6.15
C PRO A 65 -19.17 -11.62 7.57
N ASP A 66 -20.12 -12.52 7.76
CA ASP A 66 -20.63 -12.87 9.06
C ASP A 66 -19.54 -13.46 9.98
N ALA A 67 -19.75 -13.38 11.31
CA ALA A 67 -18.75 -13.83 12.28
C ALA A 67 -18.48 -15.35 12.25
N ASP A 68 -19.42 -16.12 11.71
CA ASP A 68 -19.35 -17.57 11.53
C ASP A 68 -18.99 -17.99 10.09
N ALA A 69 -18.63 -17.03 9.24
CA ALA A 69 -18.17 -17.32 7.89
C ALA A 69 -16.92 -18.23 7.91
N GLU A 70 -16.93 -19.23 7.05
CA GLU A 70 -15.81 -20.17 6.94
C GLU A 70 -14.79 -19.68 5.91
N ALA A 71 -13.51 -19.86 6.23
CA ALA A 71 -12.43 -19.54 5.31
C ALA A 71 -12.28 -20.63 4.26
N VAL A 72 -12.39 -20.23 2.99
CA VAL A 72 -12.17 -21.10 1.84
C VAL A 72 -10.77 -20.84 1.26
N ARG A 73 -10.06 -21.90 0.97
CA ARG A 73 -8.73 -21.82 0.36
C ARG A 73 -8.85 -21.61 -1.14
N LEU A 74 -8.34 -20.48 -1.67
CA LEU A 74 -8.31 -20.19 -3.10
C LEU A 74 -7.11 -20.84 -3.81
N SER A 75 -5.92 -20.77 -3.23
CA SER A 75 -4.71 -21.20 -3.93
C SER A 75 -3.91 -22.23 -3.16
N GLN A 76 -3.42 -23.23 -3.88
CA GLN A 76 -2.31 -24.08 -3.46
C GLN A 76 -1.06 -23.59 -4.21
N THR A 77 -0.35 -22.62 -3.67
CA THR A 77 1.02 -22.44 -4.15
C THR A 77 1.84 -23.60 -3.59
N ASN A 78 2.34 -24.48 -4.46
CA ASN A 78 3.25 -25.53 -4.04
C ASN A 78 4.47 -24.85 -3.39
N SER A 79 4.50 -24.83 -2.07
CA SER A 79 5.62 -24.33 -1.32
C SER A 79 6.81 -25.20 -1.59
N VAL A 80 7.79 -24.68 -2.34
CA VAL A 80 9.13 -25.24 -2.34
C VAL A 80 9.69 -24.98 -0.94
N SER A 81 9.90 -26.05 -0.20
CA SER A 81 10.50 -26.05 1.12
C SER A 81 11.83 -25.27 1.12
N GLY A 82 11.88 -24.16 1.82
CA GLY A 82 13.14 -23.50 2.13
C GLY A 82 13.14 -22.00 1.97
N GLY A 83 12.72 -21.26 2.98
CA GLY A 83 12.96 -19.84 3.11
C GLY A 83 11.67 -19.05 3.40
N LEU A 84 11.81 -18.04 4.24
CA LEU A 84 10.76 -17.07 4.55
C LEU A 84 10.30 -16.38 3.24
N SER A 85 9.28 -16.92 2.62
CA SER A 85 8.66 -16.28 1.47
C SER A 85 8.01 -14.97 1.91
N SER A 86 8.36 -13.88 1.27
CA SER A 86 7.67 -12.61 1.47
C SER A 86 6.22 -12.77 1.01
N PHE A 87 5.31 -12.52 1.94
CA PHE A 87 3.88 -12.70 1.74
C PHE A 87 3.31 -11.50 0.98
N SER A 88 2.86 -11.69 -0.25
CA SER A 88 2.18 -10.62 -0.96
C SER A 88 0.69 -10.59 -0.61
N THR A 89 0.19 -9.40 -0.32
CA THR A 89 -1.23 -9.10 -0.26
C THR A 89 -1.83 -9.23 -1.66
N PRO A 90 -2.97 -9.91 -1.86
CA PRO A 90 -3.61 -9.95 -3.17
C PRO A 90 -4.12 -8.59 -3.62
N ALA A 91 -4.16 -8.35 -4.93
CA ALA A 91 -4.97 -7.30 -5.53
C ALA A 91 -6.32 -7.88 -5.96
N VAL A 92 -7.38 -7.09 -5.90
CA VAL A 92 -8.74 -7.53 -6.25
C VAL A 92 -9.39 -6.55 -7.21
N GLY A 93 -10.01 -7.08 -8.25
CA GLY A 93 -10.81 -6.32 -9.21
C GLY A 93 -11.69 -7.23 -10.06
N ASP A 94 -12.89 -6.78 -10.39
CA ASP A 94 -13.87 -7.49 -11.25
C ASP A 94 -14.09 -8.96 -10.84
N GLY A 95 -14.35 -9.23 -9.55
CA GLY A 95 -14.56 -10.59 -9.04
C GLY A 95 -13.34 -11.50 -9.15
N THR A 96 -12.13 -10.94 -9.27
CA THR A 96 -10.89 -11.68 -9.45
C THR A 96 -9.85 -11.29 -8.41
N ALA A 97 -9.25 -12.28 -7.76
CA ALA A 97 -8.08 -12.09 -6.90
C ALA A 97 -6.79 -12.40 -7.67
N TYR A 98 -5.87 -11.46 -7.69
CA TYR A 98 -4.55 -11.60 -8.29
C TYR A 98 -3.51 -11.80 -7.21
N VAL A 99 -2.81 -12.92 -7.25
CA VAL A 99 -1.86 -13.34 -6.23
C VAL A 99 -0.47 -13.46 -6.83
N ALA A 100 0.50 -12.82 -6.22
CA ALA A 100 1.90 -12.94 -6.59
C ALA A 100 2.66 -13.75 -5.53
N GLY A 101 3.47 -14.70 -5.96
CA GLY A 101 4.25 -15.59 -5.11
C GLY A 101 5.62 -15.91 -5.68
N ASP A 102 6.39 -16.73 -4.95
CA ASP A 102 7.79 -17.03 -5.29
C ASP A 102 7.96 -17.71 -6.65
N THR A 103 6.97 -18.45 -7.13
CA THR A 103 7.08 -19.23 -8.39
C THR A 103 5.96 -18.94 -9.36
N LYS A 104 4.91 -18.26 -8.94
CA LYS A 104 3.72 -18.09 -9.75
C LYS A 104 3.00 -16.79 -9.45
N VAL A 105 2.47 -16.16 -10.50
CA VAL A 105 1.42 -15.16 -10.44
C VAL A 105 0.15 -15.80 -10.97
N ALA A 106 -0.96 -15.67 -10.28
CA ALA A 106 -2.20 -16.30 -10.69
C ALA A 106 -3.42 -15.42 -10.41
N ALA A 107 -4.45 -15.62 -11.22
CA ALA A 107 -5.76 -15.03 -11.04
C ALA A 107 -6.77 -16.11 -10.63
N TYR A 108 -7.56 -15.82 -9.62
CA TYR A 108 -8.59 -16.69 -9.08
C TYR A 108 -9.95 -16.01 -9.12
N ASP A 109 -10.95 -16.75 -9.56
CA ASP A 109 -12.35 -16.33 -9.45
C ASP A 109 -12.77 -16.29 -7.99
N LEU A 110 -13.30 -15.15 -7.51
CA LEU A 110 -13.68 -14.99 -6.11
C LEU A 110 -14.96 -15.73 -5.73
N GLU A 111 -15.82 -16.02 -6.69
CA GLU A 111 -17.08 -16.72 -6.42
C GLU A 111 -16.86 -18.24 -6.37
N THR A 112 -16.10 -18.79 -7.30
CA THR A 112 -15.90 -20.25 -7.44
C THR A 112 -14.61 -20.75 -6.79
N GLY A 113 -13.62 -19.88 -6.60
CA GLY A 113 -12.26 -20.23 -6.17
C GLY A 113 -11.40 -20.85 -7.25
N ASP A 114 -11.90 -20.94 -8.48
CA ASP A 114 -11.17 -21.55 -9.59
C ASP A 114 -10.06 -20.64 -10.11
N GLU A 115 -8.94 -21.25 -10.49
CA GLU A 115 -7.87 -20.54 -11.17
C GLU A 115 -8.29 -20.19 -12.60
N ARG A 116 -8.33 -18.90 -12.92
CA ARG A 116 -8.61 -18.38 -14.26
C ARG A 116 -7.39 -18.51 -15.18
N TRP A 117 -6.22 -18.13 -14.65
CA TRP A 117 -4.95 -18.26 -15.33
C TRP A 117 -3.77 -18.27 -14.35
N GLY A 118 -2.61 -18.76 -14.81
CA GLY A 118 -1.35 -18.73 -14.08
C GLY A 118 -0.20 -18.35 -14.99
N PHE A 119 0.74 -17.58 -14.44
CA PHE A 119 1.95 -17.12 -15.08
C PHE A 119 3.15 -17.43 -14.19
N ASP A 120 4.20 -18.05 -14.75
CA ASP A 120 5.43 -18.38 -14.04
C ASP A 120 6.51 -17.33 -14.39
N PRO A 121 6.78 -16.34 -13.50
CA PRO A 121 7.87 -15.40 -13.73
C PRO A 121 9.22 -16.11 -13.58
N ASP A 122 10.22 -15.68 -14.34
CA ASP A 122 11.59 -16.24 -14.28
C ASP A 122 12.20 -16.09 -12.88
N ARG A 123 11.79 -15.07 -12.14
CA ARG A 123 12.09 -14.81 -10.73
C ARG A 123 10.82 -14.56 -9.95
N GLY A 124 10.80 -14.99 -8.70
CA GLY A 124 9.63 -14.84 -7.85
C GLY A 124 9.17 -13.40 -7.66
N ALA A 125 7.87 -13.20 -7.67
CA ALA A 125 7.22 -11.94 -7.35
C ALA A 125 6.86 -11.93 -5.86
N GLN A 126 7.69 -11.31 -5.05
CA GLN A 126 7.57 -11.36 -3.57
C GLN A 126 6.85 -10.14 -3.00
N VAL A 127 6.31 -9.28 -3.86
CA VAL A 127 5.57 -8.08 -3.46
C VAL A 127 4.15 -8.13 -3.98
N PRO A 128 3.21 -7.46 -3.28
CA PRO A 128 1.84 -7.34 -3.77
C PRO A 128 1.79 -6.78 -5.20
N PRO A 129 0.99 -7.37 -6.08
CA PRO A 129 0.76 -6.80 -7.41
C PRO A 129 -0.08 -5.53 -7.31
N ALA A 130 -0.11 -4.75 -8.39
CA ALA A 130 -0.96 -3.58 -8.51
C ALA A 130 -1.81 -3.65 -9.77
N LEU A 131 -3.11 -3.34 -9.65
CA LEU A 131 -4.04 -3.17 -10.75
C LEU A 131 -4.19 -1.69 -11.10
N GLY A 132 -4.16 -1.38 -12.35
CA GLY A 132 -4.46 -0.04 -12.85
C GLY A 132 -4.41 -0.03 -14.37
N CYS A 133 -5.14 0.89 -15.02
CA CYS A 133 -5.14 1.02 -16.47
C CYS A 133 -5.40 -0.32 -17.20
N GLU A 134 -6.34 -1.12 -16.69
CA GLU A 134 -6.66 -2.45 -17.25
C GLU A 134 -5.42 -3.38 -17.36
N THR A 135 -4.46 -3.20 -16.46
CA THR A 135 -3.19 -3.92 -16.45
C THR A 135 -2.84 -4.37 -15.03
N LEU A 136 -2.30 -5.56 -14.91
CA LEU A 136 -1.73 -6.08 -13.67
C LEU A 136 -0.21 -5.86 -13.69
N TYR A 137 0.30 -5.05 -12.78
CA TYR A 137 1.74 -4.81 -12.63
C TYR A 137 2.31 -5.69 -11.54
N VAL A 138 3.36 -6.41 -11.89
CA VAL A 138 4.03 -7.37 -11.01
C VAL A 138 5.52 -7.06 -10.99
N SER A 139 6.08 -6.85 -9.80
CA SER A 139 7.52 -6.62 -9.66
C SER A 139 8.21 -7.83 -9.04
N THR A 140 9.29 -8.26 -9.68
CA THR A 140 10.24 -9.24 -9.17
C THR A 140 11.49 -8.53 -8.65
N VAL A 141 12.49 -9.26 -8.20
CA VAL A 141 13.78 -8.66 -7.80
C VAL A 141 14.58 -8.09 -8.97
N GLU A 142 14.30 -8.48 -10.20
CA GLU A 142 15.06 -8.11 -11.39
C GLU A 142 14.27 -7.23 -12.36
N GLU A 143 12.96 -7.43 -12.46
CA GLU A 143 12.12 -6.79 -13.47
C GLU A 143 10.75 -6.41 -12.94
N THR A 144 10.10 -5.50 -13.63
CA THR A 144 8.67 -5.23 -13.53
C THR A 144 7.97 -5.64 -14.81
N LEU A 145 6.85 -6.31 -14.68
CA LEU A 145 6.02 -6.89 -15.73
C LEU A 145 4.67 -6.19 -15.75
N ALA A 146 4.14 -5.96 -16.92
CA ALA A 146 2.72 -5.65 -17.13
C ALA A 146 2.04 -6.86 -17.76
N LEU A 147 1.01 -7.36 -17.11
CA LEU A 147 0.24 -8.51 -17.55
C LEU A 147 -1.19 -8.09 -17.86
N SER A 148 -1.80 -8.77 -18.82
CA SER A 148 -3.24 -8.69 -19.04
C SER A 148 -3.97 -9.33 -17.85
N PRO A 149 -4.91 -8.64 -17.21
CA PRO A 149 -5.70 -9.22 -16.10
C PRO A 149 -6.61 -10.37 -16.56
N GLU A 150 -6.96 -10.42 -17.85
CA GLU A 150 -7.91 -11.41 -18.40
C GLU A 150 -7.28 -12.78 -18.57
N ASP A 151 -6.01 -12.86 -19.04
CA ASP A 151 -5.37 -14.10 -19.45
C ASP A 151 -3.91 -14.25 -18.99
N GLY A 152 -3.36 -13.26 -18.27
CA GLY A 152 -1.97 -13.27 -17.80
C GLY A 152 -0.93 -13.03 -18.90
N ALA A 153 -1.34 -12.66 -20.11
CA ALA A 153 -0.40 -12.38 -21.20
C ALA A 153 0.49 -11.19 -20.89
N VAL A 154 1.78 -11.31 -21.14
CA VAL A 154 2.75 -10.24 -20.93
C VAL A 154 2.57 -9.15 -21.98
N ARG A 155 2.27 -7.93 -21.54
CA ARG A 155 2.19 -6.73 -22.38
C ARG A 155 3.56 -6.11 -22.59
N TRP A 156 4.31 -5.94 -21.50
CA TRP A 156 5.69 -5.46 -21.53
C TRP A 156 6.50 -5.96 -20.33
N ARG A 157 7.82 -5.85 -20.43
CA ARG A 157 8.80 -6.11 -19.36
C ARG A 157 9.83 -4.99 -19.33
N THR A 158 10.32 -4.63 -18.14
CA THR A 158 11.41 -3.67 -17.96
C THR A 158 12.33 -4.12 -16.82
N ASP A 159 13.62 -3.82 -16.92
CA ASP A 159 14.66 -4.13 -15.94
C ASP A 159 14.62 -3.20 -14.69
N ALA A 160 13.44 -2.92 -14.21
CA ALA A 160 13.19 -2.13 -13.01
C ALA A 160 12.61 -3.02 -11.92
N GLY A 161 13.39 -3.95 -11.41
CA GLY A 161 12.98 -4.85 -10.34
C GLY A 161 12.97 -4.18 -8.97
N THR A 162 12.18 -4.72 -8.05
CA THR A 162 12.12 -4.21 -6.68
C THR A 162 13.24 -4.77 -5.82
N THR A 163 13.96 -3.92 -5.13
CA THR A 163 15.12 -4.32 -4.34
C THR A 163 14.81 -4.67 -2.89
N ARG A 164 13.70 -4.22 -2.32
CA ARG A 164 13.40 -4.36 -0.89
C ARG A 164 11.91 -4.34 -0.52
N GLY A 165 11.07 -5.03 -1.29
CA GLY A 165 9.70 -5.29 -0.86
C GLY A 165 8.69 -4.14 -1.06
N GLY A 166 9.04 -3.14 -1.85
CA GLY A 166 8.10 -2.07 -2.22
C GLY A 166 7.14 -2.53 -3.32
N SER A 167 5.84 -2.58 -3.03
CA SER A 167 4.81 -2.85 -4.04
C SER A 167 4.74 -1.73 -5.06
N PRO A 168 4.44 -2.03 -6.33
CA PRO A 168 4.13 -1.01 -7.32
C PRO A 168 2.98 -0.11 -6.85
N ALA A 169 2.95 1.13 -7.32
CA ALA A 169 1.82 2.02 -7.22
C ALA A 169 1.50 2.58 -8.60
N VAL A 170 0.22 2.65 -8.94
CA VAL A 170 -0.26 3.14 -10.24
C VAL A 170 -1.03 4.42 -10.02
N VAL A 171 -0.61 5.49 -10.67
CA VAL A 171 -1.29 6.79 -10.61
C VAL A 171 -1.31 7.40 -12.02
N GLY A 172 -2.49 7.58 -12.56
CA GLY A 172 -2.64 8.03 -13.95
C GLY A 172 -1.93 7.07 -14.91
N ASP A 173 -1.11 7.61 -15.79
CA ASP A 173 -0.32 6.88 -16.79
C ASP A 173 1.06 6.43 -16.30
N THR A 174 1.29 6.45 -15.00
CA THR A 174 2.61 6.18 -14.40
C THR A 174 2.56 5.04 -13.40
N VAL A 175 3.49 4.10 -13.53
CA VAL A 175 3.75 3.05 -12.54
C VAL A 175 5.02 3.41 -11.78
N TYR A 176 4.92 3.52 -10.47
CA TYR A 176 6.03 3.76 -9.58
C TYR A 176 6.50 2.44 -8.96
N VAL A 177 7.80 2.18 -9.00
CA VAL A 177 8.40 0.96 -8.44
C VAL A 177 9.62 1.31 -7.59
N ASN A 178 9.93 0.45 -6.60
CA ASN A 178 11.08 0.64 -5.72
C ASN A 178 12.29 -0.15 -6.24
N SER A 179 13.11 0.45 -7.08
CA SER A 179 14.32 -0.17 -7.64
C SER A 179 15.61 0.46 -7.10
N GLY A 180 15.76 0.49 -5.77
CA GLY A 180 16.88 1.15 -5.09
C GLY A 180 16.69 2.65 -4.90
N GLY A 181 15.49 3.09 -4.97
CA GLY A 181 14.89 4.42 -4.97
C GLY A 181 13.60 4.35 -5.76
N VAL A 182 12.93 5.44 -5.99
CA VAL A 182 11.70 5.45 -6.78
C VAL A 182 12.03 5.54 -8.27
N THR A 183 11.47 4.63 -9.05
CA THR A 183 11.50 4.64 -10.51
C THR A 183 10.09 4.85 -11.04
N ALA A 184 9.92 5.81 -11.93
CA ALA A 184 8.67 6.00 -12.67
C ALA A 184 8.78 5.35 -14.05
N LEU A 185 7.79 4.56 -14.39
CA LEU A 185 7.63 3.88 -15.67
C LEU A 185 6.37 4.39 -16.35
N ASP A 186 6.39 4.46 -17.65
CA ASP A 186 5.19 4.63 -18.45
C ASP A 186 4.29 3.39 -18.32
N ALA A 187 3.03 3.56 -17.98
CA ALA A 187 2.13 2.45 -17.70
C ALA A 187 1.79 1.61 -18.93
N GLU A 188 1.78 2.22 -20.13
CA GLU A 188 1.44 1.54 -21.38
C GLU A 188 2.63 0.78 -21.98
N THR A 189 3.85 1.38 -21.92
CA THR A 189 5.03 0.88 -22.64
C THR A 189 6.08 0.26 -21.75
N GLY A 190 6.08 0.54 -20.44
CA GLY A 190 7.12 0.14 -19.48
C GLY A 190 8.41 0.96 -19.63
N GLU A 191 8.44 1.98 -20.49
CA GLU A 191 9.62 2.83 -20.64
C GLU A 191 9.87 3.61 -19.35
N ARG A 192 11.14 3.68 -18.95
CA ARG A 192 11.54 4.42 -17.76
C ARG A 192 11.48 5.92 -18.04
N ARG A 193 10.57 6.64 -17.38
CA ARG A 193 10.47 8.10 -17.43
C ARG A 193 11.60 8.75 -16.65
N TRP A 194 11.86 8.26 -15.43
CA TRP A 194 12.97 8.71 -14.59
C TRP A 194 13.25 7.68 -13.46
N ASN A 195 14.40 7.85 -12.82
CA ASN A 195 14.78 7.15 -11.60
C ASN A 195 15.38 8.17 -10.62
N ALA A 196 14.76 8.28 -9.46
CA ALA A 196 15.28 9.07 -8.36
C ALA A 196 15.85 8.11 -7.31
N ASN A 197 17.13 8.30 -6.98
CA ASN A 197 17.80 7.59 -5.90
C ASN A 197 18.20 8.62 -4.83
N PRO A 198 17.26 9.12 -4.04
CA PRO A 198 17.56 9.97 -2.91
C PRO A 198 18.33 9.15 -1.90
N ARG A 199 19.61 9.42 -1.76
CA ARG A 199 20.65 8.81 -0.91
C ARG A 199 20.13 8.01 0.29
N GLY A 200 19.75 6.79 0.06
CA GLY A 200 19.22 5.88 1.06
C GLY A 200 18.44 4.79 0.35
N ALA A 201 18.70 3.52 0.63
CA ALA A 201 17.91 2.44 0.06
C ALA A 201 16.46 2.60 0.53
N GLY A 202 15.59 3.09 -0.36
CA GLY A 202 14.16 3.21 -0.10
C GLY A 202 13.57 1.90 0.40
N ARG A 203 12.82 1.98 1.48
CA ARG A 203 12.16 0.80 2.08
C ARG A 203 10.73 0.68 1.62
N GLY A 204 10.13 1.79 1.24
CA GLY A 204 8.77 1.90 0.73
C GLY A 204 8.44 3.34 0.42
N PHE A 205 7.39 3.53 -0.35
CA PHE A 205 6.92 4.84 -0.73
C PHE A 205 5.39 4.87 -0.81
N ALA A 206 4.84 6.07 -0.72
CA ALA A 206 3.45 6.39 -1.01
C ALA A 206 3.40 7.50 -2.07
N VAL A 207 2.35 7.51 -2.87
CA VAL A 207 2.13 8.51 -3.93
C VAL A 207 0.80 9.21 -3.66
N ALA A 208 0.88 10.51 -3.48
CA ALA A 208 -0.26 11.42 -3.32
C ALA A 208 -0.01 12.66 -4.18
N ASP A 209 -0.13 13.87 -3.64
CA ASP A 209 0.27 15.13 -4.29
C ASP A 209 1.78 15.19 -4.59
N MET A 210 2.56 14.42 -3.87
CA MET A 210 3.99 14.16 -4.05
C MET A 210 4.25 12.67 -3.89
N ILE A 211 5.51 12.25 -4.09
CA ILE A 211 5.98 10.91 -3.80
C ILE A 211 6.76 10.97 -2.49
N TYR A 212 6.31 10.24 -1.49
CA TYR A 212 6.92 10.20 -0.16
C TYR A 212 7.66 8.90 0.05
N GLU A 213 8.98 8.97 0.13
CA GLU A 213 9.85 7.81 0.27
C GLU A 213 10.42 7.72 1.69
N CYS A 214 10.37 6.52 2.26
CA CYS A 214 10.99 6.20 3.54
C CYS A 214 12.36 5.55 3.34
N GLY A 215 13.36 6.06 4.07
CA GLY A 215 14.71 5.53 4.13
C GLY A 215 15.10 5.05 5.53
N LEU A 216 16.39 4.75 5.72
CA LEU A 216 16.92 4.23 6.99
C LEU A 216 16.73 5.20 8.17
N GLU A 217 16.84 6.50 7.95
CA GLU A 217 16.73 7.52 9.01
C GLU A 217 16.02 8.80 8.51
N SER A 218 15.34 8.70 7.38
CA SER A 218 14.73 9.88 6.75
C SER A 218 13.43 9.54 6.04
N VAL A 219 12.57 10.55 5.94
CA VAL A 219 11.46 10.60 4.98
C VAL A 219 11.78 11.72 3.99
N ALA A 220 11.55 11.49 2.72
CA ALA A 220 11.76 12.49 1.67
C ALA A 220 10.50 12.63 0.82
N ALA A 221 10.26 13.83 0.30
CA ALA A 221 9.28 14.05 -0.75
C ALA A 221 9.98 14.34 -2.07
N LEU A 222 9.45 13.75 -3.12
CA LEU A 222 9.86 13.97 -4.52
C LEU A 222 8.65 14.52 -5.29
N THR A 223 8.92 15.34 -6.29
CA THR A 223 7.90 15.70 -7.27
C THR A 223 7.55 14.51 -8.17
N HIS A 224 6.42 14.55 -8.87
CA HIS A 224 6.10 13.53 -9.88
C HIS A 224 7.07 13.49 -11.07
N ALA A 225 7.94 14.52 -11.22
CA ALA A 225 9.04 14.53 -12.17
C ALA A 225 10.33 13.89 -11.62
N GLY A 226 10.33 13.45 -10.35
CA GLY A 226 11.48 12.80 -9.71
C GLY A 226 12.48 13.77 -9.07
N ASP A 227 12.14 15.07 -8.98
CA ASP A 227 13.01 16.06 -8.34
C ASP A 227 12.84 16.04 -6.82
N ASP A 228 13.95 16.18 -6.09
CA ASP A 228 13.93 16.33 -4.63
C ASP A 228 13.15 17.58 -4.21
N TRP A 229 12.16 17.44 -3.32
CA TRP A 229 11.39 18.54 -2.77
C TRP A 229 11.81 18.91 -1.36
N TRP A 230 11.69 17.98 -0.42
CA TRP A 230 12.21 18.11 0.94
C TRP A 230 12.72 16.79 1.48
N ARG A 231 13.50 16.86 2.55
CA ARG A 231 13.98 15.70 3.30
C ARG A 231 14.00 16.00 4.80
N ALA A 232 13.26 15.20 5.56
CA ALA A 232 13.30 15.17 7.01
C ALA A 232 14.26 14.08 7.47
N THR A 233 15.25 14.44 8.28
CA THR A 233 16.24 13.52 8.86
C THR A 233 15.99 13.31 10.36
N GLY A 234 16.52 12.21 10.94
CA GLY A 234 16.33 11.91 12.35
C GLY A 234 14.91 11.45 12.69
N VAL A 235 14.15 11.01 11.70
CA VAL A 235 12.82 10.41 11.86
C VAL A 235 12.96 9.08 12.60
N GLY A 236 13.95 8.30 12.28
CA GLY A 236 14.18 6.95 12.74
C GLY A 236 14.16 5.95 11.59
N GLU A 237 14.51 4.71 11.85
CA GLU A 237 14.55 3.67 10.83
C GLU A 237 13.11 3.22 10.48
N VAL A 238 12.66 3.57 9.27
CA VAL A 238 11.34 3.20 8.74
C VAL A 238 11.47 1.95 7.86
N TYR A 239 10.68 0.92 8.13
CA TYR A 239 10.74 -0.37 7.41
C TYR A 239 9.62 -0.56 6.38
N ALA A 240 8.53 0.15 6.52
CA ALA A 240 7.38 0.08 5.64
C ALA A 240 7.19 1.38 4.83
N ALA A 241 6.26 1.37 3.90
CA ALA A 241 5.84 2.59 3.25
C ALA A 241 5.17 3.55 4.26
N PRO A 242 5.26 4.86 4.09
CA PRO A 242 4.45 5.78 4.86
C PRO A 242 3.00 5.73 4.39
N ALA A 243 2.06 6.20 5.20
CA ALA A 243 0.71 6.54 4.78
C ALA A 243 0.57 8.05 4.65
N VAL A 244 -0.22 8.51 3.68
CA VAL A 244 -0.40 9.96 3.43
C VAL A 244 -1.88 10.29 3.42
N ALA A 245 -2.30 11.13 4.34
CA ALA A 245 -3.70 11.59 4.41
C ALA A 245 -3.74 13.05 4.89
N ASP A 246 -4.68 13.82 4.38
CA ASP A 246 -4.99 15.20 4.80
C ASP A 246 -3.75 16.09 4.96
N GLY A 247 -2.82 16.02 3.99
CA GLY A 247 -1.59 16.81 3.99
C GLY A 247 -0.59 16.41 5.09
N THR A 248 -0.69 15.19 5.61
CA THR A 248 0.21 14.63 6.63
C THR A 248 0.79 13.30 6.17
N VAL A 249 2.10 13.12 6.38
CA VAL A 249 2.82 11.87 6.13
C VAL A 249 3.04 11.16 7.46
N TYR A 250 2.52 9.96 7.61
CA TYR A 250 2.65 9.14 8.80
C TYR A 250 3.67 8.03 8.58
N ALA A 251 4.73 8.03 9.35
CA ALA A 251 5.82 7.06 9.27
C ALA A 251 6.01 6.35 10.61
N ALA A 252 5.90 5.04 10.60
CA ALA A 252 6.16 4.22 11.78
C ALA A 252 7.57 3.62 11.74
N THR A 253 8.27 3.65 12.86
CA THR A 253 9.68 3.29 12.92
C THR A 253 9.93 1.97 13.66
N LYS A 254 10.97 1.26 13.24
CA LYS A 254 11.48 0.07 13.95
C LYS A 254 11.89 0.36 15.40
N ASN A 255 12.24 1.60 15.69
CA ASN A 255 12.66 2.01 17.04
C ASN A 255 11.48 2.44 17.92
N GLY A 256 10.26 2.08 17.54
CA GLY A 256 9.05 2.30 18.33
C GLY A 256 8.63 3.78 18.39
N LYS A 257 8.49 4.41 17.24
CA LYS A 257 7.92 5.76 17.12
C LYS A 257 6.94 5.82 15.97
N LEU A 258 5.86 6.54 16.16
CA LEU A 258 5.00 7.06 15.10
C LEU A 258 5.30 8.54 14.92
N VAL A 259 5.55 8.96 13.69
CA VAL A 259 5.93 10.33 13.36
C VAL A 259 4.99 10.86 12.30
N ALA A 260 4.37 12.01 12.56
CA ALA A 260 3.59 12.76 11.59
C ALA A 260 4.40 13.95 11.09
N LEU A 261 4.51 14.07 9.78
CA LEU A 261 5.23 15.16 9.12
C LEU A 261 4.24 15.94 8.24
N ASP A 262 4.47 17.23 8.15
CA ASP A 262 3.77 18.06 7.18
C ASP A 262 4.17 17.65 5.76
N ALA A 263 3.19 17.34 4.93
CA ALA A 263 3.43 16.85 3.55
C ALA A 263 4.06 17.92 2.66
N ALA A 264 3.85 19.20 2.94
CA ALA A 264 4.33 20.31 2.12
C ALA A 264 5.82 20.62 2.33
N ASP A 265 6.34 20.50 3.57
CA ASP A 265 7.69 20.94 3.91
C ASP A 265 8.53 19.94 4.74
N GLY A 266 7.93 18.81 5.17
CA GLY A 266 8.59 17.77 5.94
C GLY A 266 8.83 18.15 7.42
N SER A 267 8.26 19.23 7.91
CA SER A 267 8.33 19.58 9.33
C SER A 267 7.56 18.56 10.17
N ILE A 268 8.10 18.21 11.33
CA ILE A 268 7.43 17.28 12.23
C ILE A 268 6.28 17.99 12.92
N ARG A 269 5.05 17.50 12.70
CA ARG A 269 3.84 17.96 13.40
C ARG A 269 3.80 17.41 14.81
N TRP A 270 3.99 16.11 14.94
CA TRP A 270 4.06 15.41 16.23
C TRP A 270 4.88 14.12 16.14
N ARG A 271 5.23 13.56 17.27
CA ARG A 271 5.99 12.30 17.38
C ARG A 271 5.63 11.61 18.69
N GLU A 272 5.13 10.38 18.58
CA GLU A 272 4.72 9.60 19.74
C GLU A 272 5.54 8.30 19.87
N PRO A 273 5.92 7.92 21.09
CA PRO A 273 6.57 6.64 21.35
C PRO A 273 5.54 5.51 21.33
N ILE A 274 5.92 4.36 20.75
CA ILE A 274 5.10 3.13 20.73
C ILE A 274 5.71 2.05 21.63
N GLU A 275 6.91 2.27 22.16
CA GLU A 275 7.73 1.37 23.00
C GLU A 275 8.32 0.16 22.25
N VAL A 276 7.66 -0.34 21.22
CA VAL A 276 8.09 -1.48 20.39
C VAL A 276 8.11 -1.10 18.91
N GLY A 277 8.93 -1.82 18.13
CA GLY A 277 9.09 -1.51 16.71
C GLY A 277 7.84 -1.78 15.88
N VAL A 278 7.56 -0.92 14.91
CA VAL A 278 6.51 -1.10 13.91
C VAL A 278 7.14 -1.44 12.57
N TYR A 279 6.63 -2.47 11.92
CA TYR A 279 7.15 -3.01 10.66
C TYR A 279 6.17 -2.92 9.49
N ALA A 280 4.94 -2.52 9.78
CA ALA A 280 3.87 -2.37 8.80
C ALA A 280 3.52 -0.90 8.55
N THR A 281 2.92 -0.62 7.41
CA THR A 281 2.37 0.70 7.08
C THR A 281 1.21 1.01 8.03
N PRO A 282 1.14 2.21 8.62
CA PRO A 282 -0.02 2.64 9.40
C PRO A 282 -1.31 2.65 8.56
N ALA A 283 -2.44 2.27 9.13
CA ALA A 283 -3.74 2.58 8.53
C ALA A 283 -4.20 3.96 9.00
N VAL A 284 -4.65 4.79 8.06
CA VAL A 284 -5.04 6.17 8.36
C VAL A 284 -6.41 6.46 7.77
N GLY A 285 -7.32 6.97 8.59
CA GLY A 285 -8.65 7.35 8.13
C GLY A 285 -9.55 7.83 9.27
N ALA A 286 -10.57 8.58 8.92
CA ALA A 286 -11.57 9.11 9.85
C ALA A 286 -10.97 9.76 11.11
N GLY A 287 -9.85 10.50 10.95
CA GLY A 287 -9.17 11.18 12.06
C GLY A 287 -8.35 10.25 12.98
N ARG A 288 -8.10 9.02 12.59
CA ARG A 288 -7.30 8.05 13.36
C ARG A 288 -6.10 7.54 12.56
N VAL A 289 -5.03 7.22 13.28
CA VAL A 289 -3.88 6.47 12.79
C VAL A 289 -3.77 5.20 13.62
N VAL A 290 -3.89 4.05 12.98
CA VAL A 290 -3.82 2.75 13.66
C VAL A 290 -2.56 2.03 13.23
N VAL A 291 -1.78 1.55 14.20
CA VAL A 291 -0.55 0.79 13.98
C VAL A 291 -0.60 -0.56 14.70
N GLU A 292 0.05 -1.55 14.11
CA GLU A 292 0.38 -2.80 14.78
C GLU A 292 1.77 -2.67 15.42
N ALA A 293 1.80 -2.72 16.74
CA ALA A 293 3.03 -2.70 17.51
C ALA A 293 3.69 -4.09 17.47
N GLY A 294 4.53 -4.32 16.45
CA GLY A 294 5.20 -5.60 16.20
C GLY A 294 6.09 -6.02 17.37
N ASN A 295 5.96 -7.20 17.87
CA ASN A 295 6.47 -7.80 19.12
C ASN A 295 5.71 -7.37 20.38
N GLY A 296 4.74 -6.47 20.31
CA GLY A 296 3.98 -5.97 21.46
C GLY A 296 2.58 -6.57 21.56
N ASP A 297 2.18 -7.36 20.59
CA ASP A 297 0.87 -8.02 20.58
C ASP A 297 -0.33 -7.07 20.64
N GLU A 298 -0.15 -5.80 20.22
CA GLU A 298 -1.14 -4.75 20.36
C GLU A 298 -1.36 -3.95 19.07
N ALA A 299 -2.62 -3.62 18.78
CA ALA A 299 -2.99 -2.52 17.91
C ALA A 299 -3.18 -1.26 18.75
N ILE A 300 -2.67 -0.14 18.26
CA ILE A 300 -2.75 1.14 18.96
C ILE A 300 -3.32 2.19 17.99
N ALA A 301 -4.32 2.93 18.44
CA ALA A 301 -4.86 4.05 17.70
C ALA A 301 -4.45 5.39 18.32
N PHE A 302 -4.11 6.29 17.44
CA PHE A 302 -3.75 7.67 17.76
C PHE A 302 -4.70 8.64 17.05
N ASP A 303 -4.92 9.77 17.65
CA ASP A 303 -5.55 10.91 16.99
C ASP A 303 -4.61 11.42 15.89
N ALA A 304 -5.12 11.57 14.67
CA ALA A 304 -4.30 11.92 13.51
C ALA A 304 -3.75 13.34 13.55
N GLU A 305 -4.45 14.27 14.19
CA GLU A 305 -4.05 15.68 14.29
C GLU A 305 -3.07 15.92 15.45
N THR A 306 -3.32 15.33 16.61
CA THR A 306 -2.58 15.60 17.84
C THR A 306 -1.51 14.58 18.18
N GLY A 307 -1.64 13.34 17.68
CA GLY A 307 -0.81 12.21 18.07
C GLY A 307 -1.20 11.58 19.41
N GLU A 308 -2.23 12.08 20.10
CA GLU A 308 -2.66 11.52 21.38
C GLU A 308 -3.18 10.08 21.20
N GLU A 309 -2.70 9.17 22.05
CA GLU A 309 -3.20 7.80 22.08
C GLU A 309 -4.66 7.77 22.51
N GLN A 310 -5.49 7.07 21.72
CA GLN A 310 -6.93 6.97 21.96
C GLN A 310 -7.30 5.64 22.61
N TRP A 311 -6.74 4.55 22.11
CA TRP A 311 -6.99 3.22 22.63
C TRP A 311 -5.87 2.23 22.27
N ARG A 312 -5.81 1.12 23.01
CA ARG A 312 -5.01 -0.08 22.73
C ARG A 312 -5.86 -1.32 22.77
N PHE A 313 -5.52 -2.31 21.95
CA PHE A 313 -6.19 -3.59 21.89
C PHE A 313 -5.18 -4.73 21.73
N GLU A 314 -5.26 -5.75 22.58
CA GLU A 314 -4.41 -6.94 22.48
C GLU A 314 -4.84 -7.81 21.31
N THR A 315 -3.95 -7.94 20.29
CA THR A 315 -4.19 -8.70 19.06
C THR A 315 -3.54 -10.07 19.07
N GLY A 316 -2.54 -10.26 19.91
CA GLY A 316 -1.55 -11.31 19.75
C GLY A 316 -0.57 -10.94 18.63
N LEU A 317 0.58 -11.61 18.57
CA LEU A 317 1.67 -11.31 17.63
C LEU A 317 1.16 -10.97 16.23
N SER A 318 1.45 -9.77 15.77
CA SER A 318 1.17 -9.34 14.40
C SER A 318 2.25 -8.36 13.92
N THR A 319 2.60 -8.43 12.65
CA THR A 319 3.52 -7.50 11.97
C THR A 319 2.93 -6.99 10.66
N VAL A 320 1.63 -7.19 10.47
CA VAL A 320 0.94 -6.82 9.22
C VAL A 320 0.01 -5.64 9.44
N ALA A 321 -0.18 -4.84 8.40
CA ALA A 321 -0.95 -3.62 8.48
C ALA A 321 -2.44 -3.89 8.81
N PRO A 322 -3.08 -3.06 9.63
CA PRO A 322 -4.53 -3.05 9.80
C PRO A 322 -5.22 -2.45 8.57
N THR A 323 -6.55 -2.60 8.51
CA THR A 323 -7.38 -2.03 7.43
C THR A 323 -8.58 -1.32 8.03
N ILE A 324 -8.73 -0.03 7.75
CA ILE A 324 -9.90 0.76 8.17
C ILE A 324 -11.04 0.53 7.18
N VAL A 325 -12.24 0.26 7.72
CA VAL A 325 -13.47 0.03 6.97
C VAL A 325 -14.57 0.88 7.58
N GLY A 326 -14.90 1.99 6.94
CA GLY A 326 -15.87 2.95 7.46
C GLY A 326 -15.48 3.49 8.84
N ASP A 327 -16.31 3.20 9.83
CA ASP A 327 -16.14 3.57 11.24
C ASP A 327 -15.52 2.45 12.11
N ALA A 328 -14.94 1.44 11.46
CA ALA A 328 -14.28 0.31 12.12
C ALA A 328 -12.87 0.10 11.59
N VAL A 329 -12.08 -0.69 12.30
CA VAL A 329 -10.76 -1.15 11.86
C VAL A 329 -10.65 -2.66 12.02
N LEU A 330 -10.20 -3.32 10.96
CA LEU A 330 -9.91 -4.74 10.93
C LEU A 330 -8.44 -4.94 11.30
N VAL A 331 -8.22 -5.53 12.46
CA VAL A 331 -6.90 -5.73 13.05
C VAL A 331 -6.53 -7.21 12.99
N PRO A 332 -5.40 -7.57 12.35
CA PRO A 332 -4.94 -8.95 12.28
C PRO A 332 -4.17 -9.37 13.53
N GLY A 333 -4.44 -10.57 14.02
CA GLY A 333 -3.62 -11.24 15.02
C GLY A 333 -3.15 -12.59 14.48
N ALA A 334 -1.85 -12.84 14.45
CA ALA A 334 -1.26 -14.01 13.78
C ALA A 334 -1.86 -15.35 14.21
N ASN A 335 -2.20 -15.48 15.49
CA ASN A 335 -2.76 -16.70 16.04
C ASN A 335 -4.20 -16.54 16.55
N THR A 336 -4.72 -15.33 16.61
CA THR A 336 -6.04 -14.99 17.12
C THR A 336 -7.05 -14.72 16.02
N GLY A 337 -6.58 -14.42 14.81
CA GLY A 337 -7.44 -14.15 13.65
C GLY A 337 -7.71 -12.66 13.44
N PHE A 338 -8.87 -12.32 12.91
CA PHE A 338 -9.24 -10.93 12.66
C PHE A 338 -10.18 -10.40 13.73
N HIS A 339 -9.86 -9.24 14.24
CA HIS A 339 -10.70 -8.48 15.16
C HIS A 339 -11.21 -7.21 14.46
N LEU A 340 -12.51 -7.05 14.35
CA LEU A 340 -13.15 -5.82 13.92
C LEU A 340 -13.41 -4.98 15.15
N LEU A 341 -12.73 -3.84 15.24
CA LEU A 341 -12.86 -2.91 16.35
C LEU A 341 -13.60 -1.66 15.90
N ASP A 342 -14.33 -1.07 16.81
CA ASP A 342 -14.81 0.30 16.66
C ASP A 342 -13.63 1.25 16.55
N LEU A 343 -13.58 2.08 15.51
CA LEU A 343 -12.41 2.92 15.22
C LEU A 343 -12.23 4.04 16.26
N GLU A 344 -13.32 4.52 16.87
CA GLU A 344 -13.27 5.59 17.87
C GLU A 344 -12.89 5.07 19.26
N THR A 345 -13.46 3.93 19.67
CA THR A 345 -13.35 3.42 21.05
C THR A 345 -12.39 2.24 21.23
N GLY A 346 -12.02 1.53 20.17
CA GLY A 346 -11.26 0.29 20.23
C GLY A 346 -12.07 -0.91 20.73
N GLU A 347 -13.37 -0.76 21.00
CA GLU A 347 -14.22 -1.87 21.42
C GLU A 347 -14.40 -2.89 20.29
N ARG A 348 -14.27 -4.19 20.63
CA ARG A 348 -14.41 -5.25 19.62
C ARG A 348 -15.88 -5.46 19.24
N ARG A 349 -16.18 -5.18 17.95
CA ARG A 349 -17.49 -5.40 17.33
C ARG A 349 -17.67 -6.85 16.86
N ARG A 350 -16.60 -7.45 16.28
CA ARG A 350 -16.63 -8.79 15.67
C ARG A 350 -15.28 -9.49 15.79
N HIS A 351 -15.27 -10.81 15.71
CA HIS A 351 -14.06 -11.62 15.74
C HIS A 351 -14.19 -12.85 14.84
N TRP A 352 -13.19 -13.07 13.99
CA TRP A 352 -13.03 -14.29 13.20
C TRP A 352 -11.80 -15.04 13.72
N PRO A 353 -11.98 -16.17 14.45
CA PRO A 353 -10.88 -16.90 15.06
C PRO A 353 -10.14 -17.77 14.06
N ILE A 354 -9.38 -17.13 13.17
CA ILE A 354 -8.65 -17.75 12.07
C ILE A 354 -7.16 -17.79 12.44
N PRO A 355 -6.52 -18.99 12.46
CA PRO A 355 -5.10 -19.08 12.76
C PRO A 355 -4.24 -18.66 11.57
N HIS A 356 -3.00 -18.24 11.88
CA HIS A 356 -1.92 -18.04 10.90
C HIS A 356 -2.12 -16.89 9.91
N VAL A 357 -2.77 -15.81 10.32
CA VAL A 357 -2.87 -14.60 9.48
C VAL A 357 -1.47 -14.02 9.24
N GLY A 358 -1.06 -13.92 7.97
CA GLY A 358 0.29 -13.55 7.56
C GLY A 358 0.38 -12.43 6.53
N SER A 359 -0.75 -11.79 6.18
CA SER A 359 -0.78 -10.61 5.32
C SER A 359 -1.82 -9.61 5.80
N GLN A 360 -1.70 -8.37 5.33
CA GLN A 360 -2.75 -7.38 5.48
C GLN A 360 -4.10 -7.95 4.99
N PRO A 361 -5.19 -7.79 5.75
CA PRO A 361 -6.51 -8.17 5.28
C PRO A 361 -6.95 -7.30 4.12
N VAL A 362 -7.34 -7.93 3.02
CA VAL A 362 -7.96 -7.28 1.87
C VAL A 362 -9.47 -7.43 2.01
N VAL A 363 -10.17 -6.32 2.10
CA VAL A 363 -11.63 -6.32 2.18
C VAL A 363 -12.19 -5.91 0.83
N ALA A 364 -12.91 -6.81 0.19
CA ALA A 364 -13.43 -6.61 -1.16
C ALA A 364 -14.68 -7.46 -1.38
N GLU A 365 -15.71 -6.87 -1.98
CA GLU A 365 -16.92 -7.56 -2.40
C GLU A 365 -17.59 -8.42 -1.31
N GLY A 366 -17.65 -7.88 -0.07
CA GLY A 366 -18.23 -8.58 1.08
C GLY A 366 -17.36 -9.70 1.67
N ARG A 367 -16.09 -9.77 1.28
CA ARG A 367 -15.15 -10.82 1.67
C ARG A 367 -13.90 -10.26 2.31
N ILE A 368 -13.20 -11.09 3.09
CA ILE A 368 -11.85 -10.80 3.60
C ILE A 368 -10.89 -11.80 2.98
N LEU A 369 -9.92 -11.32 2.19
CA LEU A 369 -8.85 -12.14 1.64
C LEU A 369 -7.58 -11.95 2.46
N TYR A 370 -6.85 -13.04 2.68
CA TYR A 370 -5.59 -13.00 3.41
C TYR A 370 -4.68 -14.18 3.01
N ARG A 371 -3.38 -14.02 3.25
CA ARG A 371 -2.42 -15.14 3.20
C ARG A 371 -2.12 -15.65 4.59
N ALA A 372 -2.03 -16.97 4.71
CA ALA A 372 -1.57 -17.59 5.92
C ALA A 372 -0.04 -17.73 5.89
N PHE A 373 0.64 -17.46 7.01
CA PHE A 373 2.10 -17.52 7.05
C PHE A 373 2.70 -18.93 7.16
N THR A 374 1.91 -19.92 7.57
CA THR A 374 2.37 -21.33 7.70
C THR A 374 2.27 -22.12 6.41
N VAL A 375 1.40 -21.68 5.53
CA VAL A 375 1.17 -22.26 4.20
C VAL A 375 1.11 -21.09 3.22
N SER A 376 1.78 -21.20 2.09
CA SER A 376 1.80 -20.12 1.10
C SER A 376 0.47 -19.99 0.34
N ASP A 377 -0.64 -20.08 1.06
CA ASP A 377 -1.98 -20.10 0.49
C ASP A 377 -2.73 -18.81 0.74
N VAL A 378 -3.60 -18.46 -0.19
CA VAL A 378 -4.58 -17.39 -0.05
C VAL A 378 -5.92 -17.98 0.35
N PHE A 379 -6.53 -17.37 1.33
CA PHE A 379 -7.85 -17.73 1.85
C PHE A 379 -8.83 -16.58 1.63
N VAL A 380 -10.07 -16.93 1.42
CA VAL A 380 -11.21 -16.01 1.37
C VAL A 380 -12.19 -16.39 2.47
N LEU A 381 -12.59 -15.41 3.22
CA LEU A 381 -13.62 -15.47 4.22
C LEU A 381 -14.82 -14.70 3.68
N GLY A 382 -15.99 -15.35 3.52
CA GLY A 382 -17.20 -14.71 3.00
C GLY A 382 -18.21 -15.67 2.46
#